data_b4f4fca1f6668ed4f8636369e2acf6cf
#
_entry.id   b4f4fca1f6668ed4f8636369e2acf6cf
#
_cell.length_a   1.000
_cell.length_b   1.000
_cell.length_c   1.000
_cell.angle_alpha   90.00
_cell.angle_beta   90.00
_cell.angle_gamma   90.00
#
_symmetry.space_group_name_H-M   'P 1'
#
loop_
_entity.id
_entity.type
_entity.pdbx_description
1 polymer ?
#
loop_
_entity_poly.entity_id
_entity_poly.type
_entity_poly.pdbx_seq_one_letter_code
_entity_poly.pdbx_strand_id
1 'polypeptide(L)'
;MATVNEKRRVLVIGLDGATLDLARPWAEAGFLPTFRRLLQEGAWGELTTVIPPVTGPAWSSFLTGMNPGRHGLYDFMRLAPGTYRIQPVNATLRAGDSLWTILSRAGKRVIVLNVPATYPPEPVNGVLVTGMMTPPQAPTFTYPPELGRELVSALGGYDIWPAEVFHPQGRERPLLAALSRLTRQTEQALAYLQRRVPDWDFCMAVFMAADVVQHFTWHFMDPSHSRHPARAPADLRDAILNTYRELDAALARLIAQVDARTLLIVMSDHGFGPLEQYLYLNAWLLEMGFLHLQRRPTTRVKYLLQRAGFTPLTAYRLLWRVGLGAQVGRTVRARKGLVRKGLATLFLSFDDVDWPRTRAYSLGNVGPLYVNLRGREPQGAVTPGAEYERTLSDLMAALSAWRDPATGEKIVGRVYRREELFHGERVGQAPDLFVLPADLRYQAFGEYQFPAKGWLGRALDRSGGHRLNGLVMLAGPGVRPGVRLDGAHIMDLAPTILAALGVPIPRAMDGRALTEAFVEGALGPAIIAEEAKAPTERTEATLSEEEEAAVREHLKGLGYLG
;
A
#
# COMPACT_ATOMS: atom_id res chain seq x y z
N MET A 1 -22.39 -33.78 -14.66
CA MET A 1 -23.07 -32.46 -14.62
C MET A 1 -23.48 -32.22 -13.18
N ALA A 2 -22.66 -31.51 -12.39
CA ALA A 2 -23.05 -31.10 -11.04
C ALA A 2 -24.16 -30.07 -11.20
N THR A 3 -25.26 -30.27 -10.49
CA THR A 3 -26.44 -29.39 -10.48
C THR A 3 -26.03 -27.99 -10.02
N VAL A 4 -26.34 -26.98 -10.82
CA VAL A 4 -26.03 -25.55 -10.67
C VAL A 4 -26.66 -24.90 -9.39
N ASN A 5 -27.06 -25.68 -8.39
CA ASN A 5 -27.84 -25.18 -7.24
C ASN A 5 -27.15 -25.28 -5.88
N GLU A 6 -25.85 -25.62 -5.82
CA GLU A 6 -25.13 -25.52 -4.55
C GLU A 6 -24.57 -24.10 -4.37
N LYS A 7 -24.89 -23.49 -3.23
CA LYS A 7 -24.50 -22.13 -2.86
C LYS A 7 -22.98 -21.99 -2.85
N ARG A 8 -22.42 -21.31 -3.87
CA ARG A 8 -20.97 -21.08 -4.02
C ARG A 8 -20.45 -20.24 -2.85
N ARG A 9 -19.22 -20.53 -2.45
CA ARG A 9 -18.43 -19.73 -1.50
C ARG A 9 -17.24 -19.11 -2.22
N VAL A 10 -16.71 -17.99 -1.69
CA VAL A 10 -15.49 -17.38 -2.20
C VAL A 10 -14.50 -17.17 -1.07
N LEU A 11 -13.29 -17.73 -1.22
CA LEU A 11 -12.15 -17.49 -0.33
C LEU A 11 -11.12 -16.65 -1.07
N VAL A 12 -10.78 -15.48 -0.52
CA VAL A 12 -9.72 -14.61 -1.05
C VAL A 12 -8.53 -14.62 -0.10
N ILE A 13 -7.35 -14.94 -0.60
CA ILE A 13 -6.09 -14.84 0.12
C ILE A 13 -5.26 -13.75 -0.54
N GLY A 14 -5.15 -12.61 0.13
CA GLY A 14 -4.28 -11.51 -0.24
C GLY A 14 -2.86 -11.76 0.28
N LEU A 15 -1.89 -11.71 -0.63
CA LEU A 15 -0.46 -11.80 -0.32
C LEU A 15 0.17 -10.47 -0.68
N ASP A 16 0.16 -9.52 0.27
CA ASP A 16 0.63 -8.14 0.03
C ASP A 16 2.03 -8.14 -0.60
N GLY A 17 2.18 -7.41 -1.71
CA GLY A 17 3.45 -7.29 -2.43
C GLY A 17 3.98 -8.55 -3.11
N ALA A 18 3.22 -9.64 -3.16
CA ALA A 18 3.69 -10.84 -3.85
C ALA A 18 3.74 -10.66 -5.37
N THR A 19 4.80 -11.18 -6.01
CA THR A 19 5.02 -11.01 -7.45
C THR A 19 5.24 -12.32 -8.18
N LEU A 20 4.71 -12.41 -9.41
CA LEU A 20 4.96 -13.56 -10.30
C LEU A 20 6.42 -13.67 -10.71
N ASP A 21 7.18 -12.58 -10.75
CA ASP A 21 8.60 -12.58 -11.08
C ASP A 21 9.44 -13.47 -10.15
N LEU A 22 9.00 -13.65 -8.91
CA LEU A 22 9.61 -14.54 -7.93
C LEU A 22 8.82 -15.85 -7.77
N ALA A 23 7.49 -15.74 -7.61
CA ALA A 23 6.65 -16.89 -7.28
C ALA A 23 6.67 -17.95 -8.38
N ARG A 24 6.59 -17.55 -9.66
CA ARG A 24 6.54 -18.49 -10.78
C ARG A 24 7.85 -19.28 -10.97
N PRO A 25 9.05 -18.66 -11.07
CA PRO A 25 10.30 -19.43 -11.15
C PRO A 25 10.50 -20.37 -9.97
N TRP A 26 10.14 -19.96 -8.76
CA TRP A 26 10.26 -20.81 -7.57
C TRP A 26 9.25 -21.95 -7.57
N ALA A 27 8.04 -21.75 -8.08
CA ALA A 27 7.04 -22.80 -8.26
C ALA A 27 7.49 -23.83 -9.31
N GLU A 28 8.00 -23.38 -10.45
CA GLU A 28 8.58 -24.21 -11.50
C GLU A 28 9.77 -25.03 -11.00
N ALA A 29 10.64 -24.43 -10.17
CA ALA A 29 11.77 -25.11 -9.52
C ALA A 29 11.35 -26.06 -8.37
N GLY A 30 10.06 -26.13 -8.02
CA GLY A 30 9.52 -27.03 -7.00
C GLY A 30 9.62 -26.51 -5.56
N PHE A 31 10.03 -25.26 -5.35
CA PHE A 31 10.12 -24.68 -4.02
C PHE A 31 8.75 -24.27 -3.44
N LEU A 32 7.75 -24.05 -4.31
CA LEU A 32 6.39 -23.61 -3.96
C LEU A 32 5.36 -24.58 -4.58
N PRO A 33 5.13 -25.74 -3.99
CA PRO A 33 4.28 -26.78 -4.58
C PRO A 33 2.82 -26.37 -4.70
N THR A 34 2.28 -25.55 -3.77
CA THR A 34 0.90 -25.07 -3.82
C THR A 34 0.71 -24.06 -4.94
N PHE A 35 1.61 -23.09 -5.08
CA PHE A 35 1.61 -22.17 -6.22
C PHE A 35 1.72 -22.91 -7.54
N ARG A 36 2.62 -23.90 -7.63
CA ARG A 36 2.76 -24.74 -8.84
C ARG A 36 1.45 -25.40 -9.22
N ARG A 37 0.75 -25.99 -8.26
CA ARG A 37 -0.56 -26.60 -8.48
C ARG A 37 -1.59 -25.57 -8.97
N LEU A 38 -1.66 -24.40 -8.33
CA LEU A 38 -2.58 -23.32 -8.73
C LEU A 38 -2.30 -22.79 -10.13
N LEU A 39 -1.03 -22.67 -10.52
CA LEU A 39 -0.64 -22.30 -11.89
C LEU A 39 -1.04 -23.35 -12.95
N GLN A 40 -1.06 -24.61 -12.59
CA GLN A 40 -1.40 -25.72 -13.49
C GLN A 40 -2.91 -25.98 -13.57
N GLU A 41 -3.59 -25.95 -12.42
CA GLU A 41 -5.00 -26.35 -12.28
C GLU A 41 -5.96 -25.16 -12.28
N GLY A 42 -5.47 -23.93 -12.15
CA GLY A 42 -6.24 -22.70 -12.08
C GLY A 42 -6.06 -21.77 -13.27
N ALA A 43 -6.76 -20.64 -13.24
CA ALA A 43 -6.50 -19.50 -14.10
C ALA A 43 -5.57 -18.52 -13.36
N TRP A 44 -4.56 -17.97 -14.04
CA TRP A 44 -3.55 -17.14 -13.39
C TRP A 44 -3.00 -16.05 -14.31
N GLY A 45 -2.46 -14.98 -13.74
CA GLY A 45 -1.85 -13.90 -14.51
C GLY A 45 -1.21 -12.83 -13.64
N GLU A 46 -0.63 -11.85 -14.31
CA GLU A 46 -0.26 -10.60 -13.67
C GLU A 46 -1.53 -9.82 -13.31
N LEU A 47 -1.56 -9.24 -12.11
CA LEU A 47 -2.62 -8.36 -11.67
C LEU A 47 -2.10 -6.93 -11.65
N THR A 48 -2.51 -6.14 -12.63
CA THR A 48 -2.11 -4.73 -12.69
C THR A 48 -2.84 -3.95 -11.60
N THR A 49 -2.09 -3.18 -10.83
CA THR A 49 -2.66 -2.30 -9.80
C THR A 49 -2.85 -0.87 -10.30
N VAL A 50 -3.37 -0.01 -9.43
CA VAL A 50 -3.53 1.43 -9.68
C VAL A 50 -2.18 2.17 -9.60
N ILE A 51 -2.10 3.35 -10.18
CA ILE A 51 -0.99 4.29 -9.98
C ILE A 51 -1.45 5.33 -8.94
N PRO A 52 -0.67 5.55 -7.88
CA PRO A 52 0.58 4.87 -7.51
C PRO A 52 0.35 3.44 -6.99
N PRO A 53 1.29 2.50 -7.19
CA PRO A 53 1.21 1.14 -6.65
C PRO A 53 1.52 1.15 -5.16
N VAL A 54 0.60 1.67 -4.38
CA VAL A 54 0.70 1.84 -2.92
C VAL A 54 -0.46 1.08 -2.27
N THR A 55 -0.16 0.35 -1.23
CA THR A 55 -1.09 -0.56 -0.52
C THR A 55 -2.44 0.09 -0.21
N GLY A 56 -2.48 1.33 0.29
CA GLY A 56 -3.73 2.00 0.65
C GLY A 56 -4.70 2.21 -0.53
N PRO A 57 -4.28 2.90 -1.62
CA PRO A 57 -5.09 3.02 -2.85
C PRO A 57 -5.40 1.67 -3.51
N ALA A 58 -4.42 0.76 -3.57
CA ALA A 58 -4.58 -0.54 -4.22
C ALA A 58 -5.68 -1.39 -3.57
N TRP A 59 -5.62 -1.58 -2.24
CA TRP A 59 -6.67 -2.29 -1.50
C TRP A 59 -8.01 -1.55 -1.55
N SER A 60 -8.00 -0.22 -1.58
CA SER A 60 -9.24 0.56 -1.73
C SER A 60 -9.87 0.34 -3.11
N SER A 61 -9.07 0.24 -4.16
CA SER A 61 -9.56 -0.09 -5.51
C SER A 61 -10.04 -1.53 -5.62
N PHE A 62 -9.36 -2.49 -4.96
CA PHE A 62 -9.84 -3.87 -4.85
C PHE A 62 -11.23 -3.95 -4.22
N LEU A 63 -11.38 -3.39 -3.03
CA LEU A 63 -12.60 -3.57 -2.22
C LEU A 63 -13.80 -2.77 -2.72
N THR A 64 -13.59 -1.72 -3.53
CA THR A 64 -14.68 -0.93 -4.14
C THR A 64 -14.92 -1.27 -5.60
N GLY A 65 -13.98 -1.95 -6.28
CA GLY A 65 -13.99 -2.12 -7.72
C GLY A 65 -13.85 -0.81 -8.49
N MET A 66 -13.40 0.28 -7.85
CA MET A 66 -13.40 1.64 -8.38
C MET A 66 -11.99 2.18 -8.59
N ASN A 67 -11.86 3.10 -9.57
CA ASN A 67 -10.68 3.91 -9.80
C ASN A 67 -10.46 4.91 -8.63
N PRO A 68 -9.20 5.24 -8.27
CA PRO A 68 -8.90 6.22 -7.22
C PRO A 68 -9.60 7.58 -7.37
N GLY A 69 -9.86 8.02 -8.60
CA GLY A 69 -10.63 9.25 -8.87
C GLY A 69 -12.10 9.19 -8.43
N ARG A 70 -12.62 7.99 -8.14
CA ARG A 70 -13.95 7.78 -7.54
C ARG A 70 -13.88 7.60 -6.03
N HIS A 71 -13.00 6.69 -5.53
CA HIS A 71 -12.94 6.43 -4.09
C HIS A 71 -12.15 7.47 -3.28
N GLY A 72 -11.28 8.29 -3.91
CA GLY A 72 -10.62 9.45 -3.33
C GLY A 72 -9.40 9.17 -2.48
N LEU A 73 -8.86 7.96 -2.45
CA LEU A 73 -7.63 7.63 -1.74
C LEU A 73 -6.48 7.43 -2.75
N TYR A 74 -5.42 8.25 -2.61
CA TYR A 74 -4.28 8.30 -3.54
C TYR A 74 -2.96 7.90 -2.90
N ASP A 75 -2.89 7.88 -1.56
CA ASP A 75 -1.73 7.50 -0.76
C ASP A 75 -2.17 7.13 0.67
N PHE A 76 -1.24 6.79 1.55
CA PHE A 76 -1.46 6.63 2.99
C PHE A 76 -1.72 7.93 3.73
N MET A 77 -1.25 9.03 3.16
CA MET A 77 -1.33 10.36 3.76
C MET A 77 -2.02 11.34 2.82
N ARG A 78 -2.70 12.32 3.40
CA ARG A 78 -3.24 13.48 2.68
C ARG A 78 -2.96 14.77 3.45
N LEU A 79 -3.15 15.92 2.83
CA LEU A 79 -3.26 17.18 3.57
C LEU A 79 -4.61 17.26 4.29
N ALA A 80 -4.59 17.72 5.53
CA ALA A 80 -5.81 18.07 6.23
C ALA A 80 -6.47 19.26 5.52
N PRO A 81 -7.81 19.24 5.30
CA PRO A 81 -8.50 20.29 4.56
C PRO A 81 -8.16 21.70 5.06
N GLY A 82 -7.89 22.62 4.14
CA GLY A 82 -7.55 24.01 4.45
C GLY A 82 -6.22 24.23 5.17
N THR A 83 -5.32 23.23 5.19
CA THR A 83 -4.01 23.33 5.84
C THR A 83 -2.92 22.66 5.01
N TYR A 84 -1.63 22.86 5.38
CA TYR A 84 -0.51 22.03 4.89
C TYR A 84 -0.11 20.96 5.91
N ARG A 85 -0.97 20.67 6.90
CA ARG A 85 -0.75 19.60 7.87
C ARG A 85 -1.05 18.24 7.24
N ILE A 86 -0.14 17.32 7.41
CA ILE A 86 -0.28 15.95 6.91
C ILE A 86 -1.06 15.10 7.92
N GLN A 87 -2.04 14.35 7.44
CA GLN A 87 -2.80 13.39 8.22
C GLN A 87 -2.90 12.04 7.52
N PRO A 88 -2.92 10.91 8.26
CA PRO A 88 -3.16 9.61 7.69
C PRO A 88 -4.59 9.50 7.14
N VAL A 89 -4.74 8.71 6.08
CA VAL A 89 -6.07 8.34 5.58
C VAL A 89 -6.67 7.21 6.43
N ASN A 90 -7.99 7.06 6.39
CA ASN A 90 -8.71 5.99 7.06
C ASN A 90 -9.91 5.52 6.22
N ALA A 91 -10.61 4.47 6.66
CA ALA A 91 -11.72 3.87 5.92
C ALA A 91 -12.90 4.84 5.66
N THR A 92 -13.11 5.85 6.52
CA THR A 92 -14.24 6.78 6.37
C THR A 92 -14.02 7.85 5.31
N LEU A 93 -12.77 8.05 4.87
CA LEU A 93 -12.41 8.97 3.80
C LEU A 93 -12.63 8.37 2.41
N ARG A 94 -12.75 7.05 2.33
CA ARG A 94 -13.01 6.33 1.09
C ARG A 94 -14.47 6.47 0.70
N ALA A 95 -14.73 6.94 -0.51
CA ALA A 95 -16.06 6.92 -1.10
C ALA A 95 -16.41 5.53 -1.65
N GLY A 96 -17.70 5.27 -1.78
CA GLY A 96 -18.22 4.00 -2.26
C GLY A 96 -18.33 2.93 -1.16
N ASP A 97 -19.20 1.97 -1.41
CA ASP A 97 -19.37 0.82 -0.53
C ASP A 97 -18.25 -0.20 -0.73
N SER A 98 -17.82 -0.82 0.35
CA SER A 98 -16.90 -1.94 0.27
C SER A 98 -17.60 -3.20 -0.23
N LEU A 99 -16.85 -4.11 -0.84
CA LEU A 99 -17.33 -5.41 -1.29
C LEU A 99 -18.13 -6.14 -0.20
N TRP A 100 -17.63 -6.16 1.02
CA TRP A 100 -18.33 -6.81 2.14
C TRP A 100 -19.57 -6.05 2.62
N THR A 101 -19.65 -4.73 2.45
CA THR A 101 -20.88 -3.96 2.68
C THR A 101 -21.95 -4.34 1.65
N ILE A 102 -21.57 -4.44 0.37
CA ILE A 102 -22.47 -4.87 -0.71
C ILE A 102 -22.96 -6.31 -0.46
N LEU A 103 -22.04 -7.22 -0.15
CA LEU A 103 -22.35 -8.62 0.18
C LEU A 103 -23.27 -8.74 1.40
N SER A 104 -23.00 -7.99 2.46
CA SER A 104 -23.82 -7.97 3.67
C SER A 104 -25.26 -7.54 3.40
N ARG A 105 -25.45 -6.48 2.59
CA ARG A 105 -26.78 -6.04 2.15
C ARG A 105 -27.51 -7.05 1.29
N ALA A 106 -26.76 -7.87 0.55
CA ALA A 106 -27.30 -8.99 -0.21
C ALA A 106 -27.56 -10.25 0.66
N GLY A 107 -27.45 -10.13 1.99
CA GLY A 107 -27.68 -11.22 2.94
C GLY A 107 -26.54 -12.24 3.00
N LYS A 108 -25.39 -11.99 2.39
CA LYS A 108 -24.21 -12.88 2.42
C LYS A 108 -23.48 -12.74 3.75
N ARG A 109 -23.03 -13.88 4.30
CA ARG A 109 -22.20 -13.91 5.52
C ARG A 109 -20.73 -13.70 5.15
N VAL A 110 -20.07 -12.75 5.81
CA VAL A 110 -18.71 -12.35 5.46
C VAL A 110 -17.73 -12.50 6.62
N ILE A 111 -16.49 -12.90 6.28
CA ILE A 111 -15.32 -12.89 7.17
C ILE A 111 -14.26 -12.03 6.48
N VAL A 112 -13.81 -10.95 7.13
CA VAL A 112 -12.77 -10.06 6.62
C VAL A 112 -11.67 -9.94 7.66
N LEU A 113 -10.43 -10.29 7.28
CA LEU A 113 -9.29 -10.34 8.19
C LEU A 113 -8.10 -9.57 7.63
N ASN A 114 -7.62 -8.58 8.36
CA ASN A 114 -6.37 -7.83 8.13
C ASN A 114 -6.28 -7.07 6.80
N VAL A 115 -7.40 -6.74 6.16
CA VAL A 115 -7.37 -5.93 4.93
C VAL A 115 -6.87 -4.51 5.26
N PRO A 116 -5.84 -3.98 4.57
CA PRO A 116 -5.34 -2.64 4.79
C PRO A 116 -6.39 -1.54 4.55
N ALA A 117 -6.22 -0.40 5.23
CA ALA A 117 -7.09 0.78 5.14
C ALA A 117 -8.58 0.50 5.47
N THR A 118 -8.84 -0.41 6.42
CA THR A 118 -10.20 -0.76 6.88
C THR A 118 -10.54 -0.23 8.28
N TYR A 119 -9.65 0.51 8.93
CA TYR A 119 -9.94 1.17 10.20
C TYR A 119 -10.57 2.55 10.00
N PRO A 120 -11.60 2.93 10.78
CA PRO A 120 -12.33 2.14 11.77
C PRO A 120 -13.17 1.01 11.14
N PRO A 121 -13.44 -0.08 11.90
CA PRO A 121 -14.19 -1.23 11.38
C PRO A 121 -15.62 -0.85 11.03
N GLU A 122 -16.08 -1.24 9.85
CA GLU A 122 -17.45 -1.04 9.41
C GLU A 122 -18.36 -2.21 9.80
N PRO A 123 -19.66 -1.97 10.04
CA PRO A 123 -20.64 -3.03 10.31
C PRO A 123 -20.80 -3.96 9.10
N VAL A 124 -20.82 -5.28 9.35
CA VAL A 124 -21.00 -6.31 8.32
C VAL A 124 -21.94 -7.43 8.80
N ASN A 125 -22.54 -8.17 7.87
CA ASN A 125 -23.24 -9.40 8.19
C ASN A 125 -22.23 -10.53 8.40
N GLY A 126 -21.59 -10.56 9.55
CA GLY A 126 -20.51 -11.49 9.88
C GLY A 126 -19.47 -10.86 10.78
N VAL A 127 -18.20 -10.96 10.41
CA VAL A 127 -17.08 -10.47 11.22
C VAL A 127 -16.03 -9.75 10.38
N LEU A 128 -15.44 -8.69 10.96
CA LEU A 128 -14.36 -7.92 10.35
C LEU A 128 -13.27 -7.65 11.39
N VAL A 129 -12.02 -7.90 11.02
CA VAL A 129 -10.82 -7.51 11.76
C VAL A 129 -10.03 -6.56 10.86
N THR A 130 -9.78 -5.33 11.32
CA THR A 130 -9.08 -4.31 10.54
C THR A 130 -7.61 -4.67 10.35
N GLY A 131 -7.01 -4.16 9.27
CA GLY A 131 -5.62 -4.41 8.93
C GLY A 131 -4.72 -3.20 9.14
N MET A 132 -3.70 -3.10 8.29
CA MET A 132 -2.75 -1.99 8.24
C MET A 132 -3.47 -0.64 8.28
N MET A 133 -2.88 0.35 8.92
CA MET A 133 -3.41 1.67 9.28
C MET A 133 -4.31 1.69 10.54
N THR A 134 -4.52 0.56 11.21
CA THR A 134 -5.15 0.53 12.52
C THR A 134 -4.19 1.11 13.56
N PRO A 135 -4.59 2.13 14.35
CA PRO A 135 -3.75 2.62 15.44
C PRO A 135 -3.45 1.51 16.45
N PRO A 136 -2.21 1.38 16.96
CA PRO A 136 -1.86 0.33 17.93
C PRO A 136 -2.68 0.34 19.22
N GLN A 137 -3.27 1.50 19.57
CA GLN A 137 -4.10 1.69 20.76
C GLN A 137 -5.56 1.95 20.40
N ALA A 138 -6.00 1.49 19.22
CA ALA A 138 -7.38 1.63 18.79
C ALA A 138 -8.34 1.05 19.84
N PRO A 139 -9.42 1.75 20.21
CA PRO A 139 -10.38 1.27 21.21
C PRO A 139 -11.11 0.01 20.73
N THR A 140 -11.26 -0.13 19.44
CA THR A 140 -11.73 -1.35 18.77
C THR A 140 -11.09 -1.47 17.40
N PHE A 141 -10.73 -2.68 17.02
CA PHE A 141 -10.19 -3.02 15.69
C PHE A 141 -11.01 -4.11 15.01
N THR A 142 -12.19 -4.42 15.56
CA THR A 142 -13.06 -5.50 15.07
C THR A 142 -14.51 -5.08 14.99
N TYR A 143 -15.26 -5.75 14.09
CA TYR A 143 -16.71 -5.79 14.14
C TYR A 143 -17.16 -7.27 14.20
N PRO A 144 -18.02 -7.62 15.17
CA PRO A 144 -18.48 -6.78 16.28
C PRO A 144 -17.33 -6.46 17.27
N PRO A 145 -17.47 -5.42 18.13
CA PRO A 145 -16.37 -4.95 18.99
C PRO A 145 -15.81 -6.01 19.95
N GLU A 146 -16.64 -6.90 20.46
CA GLU A 146 -16.27 -7.99 21.38
C GLU A 146 -15.32 -9.02 20.75
N LEU A 147 -15.36 -9.17 19.43
CA LEU A 147 -14.51 -10.13 18.69
C LEU A 147 -13.01 -9.90 18.95
N GLY A 148 -12.58 -8.65 19.16
CA GLY A 148 -11.17 -8.36 19.46
C GLY A 148 -10.70 -9.06 20.73
N ARG A 149 -11.52 -9.05 21.79
CA ARG A 149 -11.20 -9.75 23.05
C ARG A 149 -11.26 -11.26 22.88
N GLU A 150 -12.22 -11.77 22.11
CA GLU A 150 -12.33 -13.20 21.79
C GLU A 150 -11.06 -13.70 21.08
N LEU A 151 -10.58 -12.97 20.05
CA LEU A 151 -9.36 -13.32 19.30
C LEU A 151 -8.11 -13.30 20.17
N VAL A 152 -7.92 -12.23 20.96
CA VAL A 152 -6.78 -12.13 21.88
C VAL A 152 -6.77 -13.30 22.86
N SER A 153 -7.93 -13.66 23.42
CA SER A 153 -8.05 -14.79 24.35
C SER A 153 -7.79 -16.13 23.66
N ALA A 154 -8.35 -16.36 22.47
CA ALA A 154 -8.26 -17.63 21.76
C ALA A 154 -6.85 -17.92 21.21
N LEU A 155 -6.10 -16.87 20.82
CA LEU A 155 -4.78 -16.99 20.21
C LEU A 155 -3.62 -16.69 21.18
N GLY A 156 -3.92 -16.28 22.43
CA GLY A 156 -2.89 -15.89 23.40
C GLY A 156 -2.23 -14.54 23.07
N GLY A 157 -2.88 -13.70 22.28
CA GLY A 157 -2.44 -12.41 21.78
C GLY A 157 -2.87 -12.20 20.34
N TYR A 158 -2.94 -10.95 19.89
CA TYR A 158 -3.21 -10.62 18.49
C TYR A 158 -2.52 -9.31 18.12
N ASP A 159 -1.59 -9.41 17.18
CA ASP A 159 -0.85 -8.26 16.63
C ASP A 159 -1.28 -8.02 15.17
N ILE A 160 -1.78 -6.83 14.88
CA ILE A 160 -1.97 -6.39 13.49
C ILE A 160 -0.59 -6.11 12.87
N TRP A 161 0.32 -5.60 13.69
CA TRP A 161 1.70 -5.31 13.33
C TRP A 161 2.68 -5.71 14.44
N PRO A 162 3.74 -6.47 14.13
CA PRO A 162 4.78 -6.76 15.08
C PRO A 162 5.65 -5.52 15.33
N ALA A 163 6.04 -5.33 16.59
CA ALA A 163 6.88 -4.20 16.99
C ALA A 163 8.28 -4.20 16.35
N GLU A 164 8.73 -5.34 15.87
CA GLU A 164 10.04 -5.56 15.23
C GLU A 164 10.16 -4.91 13.86
N VAL A 165 9.05 -4.58 13.20
CA VAL A 165 9.03 -3.91 11.88
C VAL A 165 9.62 -2.49 11.95
N PHE A 166 9.70 -1.92 13.17
CA PHE A 166 10.29 -0.61 13.39
C PHE A 166 11.82 -0.69 13.41
N HIS A 167 12.48 -0.17 12.36
CA HIS A 167 13.93 -0.10 12.20
C HIS A 167 14.65 -1.47 12.09
N PRO A 168 14.42 -2.20 11.00
CA PRO A 168 14.98 -3.55 10.82
C PRO A 168 16.46 -3.59 10.44
N GLN A 169 17.10 -2.47 10.07
CA GLN A 169 18.52 -2.47 9.70
C GLN A 169 19.42 -3.01 10.82
N GLY A 170 20.15 -4.09 10.51
CA GLY A 170 20.93 -4.83 11.50
C GLY A 170 20.08 -5.66 12.47
N ARG A 171 18.78 -5.76 12.24
CA ARG A 171 17.81 -6.54 13.00
C ARG A 171 16.93 -7.43 12.10
N GLU A 172 17.45 -7.79 10.95
CA GLU A 172 16.72 -8.56 9.94
C GLU A 172 16.23 -9.91 10.50
N ARG A 173 17.04 -10.61 11.31
CA ARG A 173 16.63 -11.90 11.91
C ARG A 173 15.46 -11.78 12.90
N PRO A 174 15.45 -10.84 13.86
CA PRO A 174 14.25 -10.55 14.65
C PRO A 174 13.02 -10.23 13.80
N LEU A 175 13.18 -9.44 12.71
CA LEU A 175 12.11 -9.15 11.77
C LEU A 175 11.56 -10.42 11.12
N LEU A 176 12.42 -11.28 10.57
CA LEU A 176 12.02 -12.54 9.94
C LEU A 176 11.24 -13.44 10.92
N ALA A 177 11.71 -13.55 12.16
CA ALA A 177 11.01 -14.30 13.20
C ALA A 177 9.62 -13.71 13.50
N ALA A 178 9.49 -12.37 13.51
CA ALA A 178 8.22 -11.68 13.71
C ALA A 178 7.25 -11.91 12.54
N LEU A 179 7.73 -11.85 11.30
CA LEU A 179 6.92 -12.11 10.10
C LEU A 179 6.40 -13.56 10.06
N SER A 180 7.24 -14.51 10.44
CA SER A 180 6.83 -15.93 10.57
C SER A 180 5.75 -16.11 11.65
N ARG A 181 5.85 -15.40 12.80
CA ARG A 181 4.80 -15.40 13.83
C ARG A 181 3.50 -14.78 13.30
N LEU A 182 3.59 -13.64 12.60
CA LEU A 182 2.44 -12.95 12.03
C LEU A 182 1.71 -13.82 11.00
N THR A 183 2.46 -14.51 10.11
CA THR A 183 1.90 -15.45 9.13
C THR A 183 1.10 -16.56 9.83
N ARG A 184 1.68 -17.19 10.85
CA ARG A 184 0.99 -18.24 11.64
C ARG A 184 -0.24 -17.70 12.38
N GLN A 185 -0.12 -16.51 12.98
CA GLN A 185 -1.23 -15.87 13.68
C GLN A 185 -2.40 -15.56 12.73
N THR A 186 -2.11 -15.03 11.54
CA THR A 186 -3.15 -14.75 10.52
C THR A 186 -3.86 -16.03 10.08
N GLU A 187 -3.10 -17.11 9.85
CA GLU A 187 -3.66 -18.43 9.53
C GLU A 187 -4.57 -18.96 10.66
N GLN A 188 -4.10 -18.89 11.92
CA GLN A 188 -4.85 -19.33 13.09
C GLN A 188 -6.11 -18.49 13.31
N ALA A 189 -6.02 -17.17 13.12
CA ALA A 189 -7.15 -16.26 13.21
C ALA A 189 -8.20 -16.58 12.16
N LEU A 190 -7.78 -16.81 10.90
CA LEU A 190 -8.70 -17.16 9.83
C LEU A 190 -9.43 -18.48 10.12
N ALA A 191 -8.69 -19.51 10.56
CA ALA A 191 -9.28 -20.79 10.95
C ALA A 191 -10.25 -20.66 12.15
N TYR A 192 -9.92 -19.81 13.13
CA TYR A 192 -10.83 -19.48 14.23
C TYR A 192 -12.11 -18.81 13.73
N LEU A 193 -12.00 -17.80 12.89
CA LEU A 193 -13.14 -17.04 12.36
C LEU A 193 -14.05 -17.91 11.48
N GLN A 194 -13.48 -18.83 10.67
CA GLN A 194 -14.27 -19.78 9.87
C GLN A 194 -15.08 -20.74 10.76
N ARG A 195 -14.54 -21.16 11.90
CA ARG A 195 -15.31 -21.96 12.89
C ARG A 195 -16.39 -21.15 13.60
N ARG A 196 -16.10 -19.86 13.86
CA ARG A 196 -17.04 -18.92 14.50
C ARG A 196 -18.21 -18.56 13.58
N VAL A 197 -18.01 -18.55 12.26
CA VAL A 197 -18.98 -18.23 11.22
C VAL A 197 -18.97 -19.36 10.18
N PRO A 198 -19.48 -20.57 10.49
CA PRO A 198 -19.34 -21.75 9.64
C PRO A 198 -20.13 -21.67 8.33
N ASP A 199 -21.15 -20.81 8.29
CA ASP A 199 -22.05 -20.56 7.15
C ASP A 199 -21.60 -19.33 6.29
N TRP A 200 -20.31 -18.98 6.34
CA TRP A 200 -19.79 -17.87 5.54
C TRP A 200 -19.97 -18.11 4.03
N ASP A 201 -20.29 -17.05 3.30
CA ASP A 201 -20.35 -17.01 1.83
C ASP A 201 -19.06 -16.45 1.24
N PHE A 202 -18.50 -15.42 1.92
CA PHE A 202 -17.28 -14.73 1.53
C PHE A 202 -16.31 -14.72 2.71
N CYS A 203 -15.07 -15.10 2.45
CA CYS A 203 -14.00 -15.11 3.43
C CYS A 203 -12.74 -14.51 2.81
N MET A 204 -12.12 -13.56 3.49
CA MET A 204 -10.89 -12.93 3.02
C MET A 204 -9.89 -12.74 4.15
N ALA A 205 -8.62 -13.01 3.85
CA ALA A 205 -7.50 -12.69 4.73
C ALA A 205 -6.33 -12.10 3.95
N VAL A 206 -5.62 -11.13 4.55
CA VAL A 206 -4.41 -10.53 3.98
C VAL A 206 -3.19 -10.90 4.82
N PHE A 207 -2.15 -11.39 4.15
CA PHE A 207 -0.84 -11.73 4.69
C PHE A 207 0.18 -10.68 4.22
N MET A 208 0.82 -9.99 5.16
CA MET A 208 1.74 -8.88 4.90
C MET A 208 3.20 -9.27 4.78
N ALA A 209 3.53 -10.56 5.04
CA ALA A 209 4.92 -10.97 5.21
C ALA A 209 5.76 -10.84 3.94
N ALA A 210 5.17 -11.04 2.74
CA ALA A 210 5.90 -10.94 1.48
C ALA A 210 6.33 -9.50 1.20
N ASP A 211 5.44 -8.51 1.41
CA ASP A 211 5.77 -7.09 1.26
C ASP A 211 6.94 -6.69 2.16
N VAL A 212 6.79 -6.94 3.46
CA VAL A 212 7.76 -6.48 4.47
C VAL A 212 9.12 -7.13 4.26
N VAL A 213 9.20 -8.46 4.02
CA VAL A 213 10.50 -9.12 3.82
C VAL A 213 11.22 -8.59 2.59
N GLN A 214 10.49 -8.34 1.50
CA GLN A 214 11.06 -7.82 0.25
C GLN A 214 11.60 -6.40 0.41
N HIS A 215 10.95 -5.54 1.17
CA HIS A 215 11.44 -4.21 1.46
C HIS A 215 12.84 -4.22 2.10
N PHE A 216 13.08 -5.12 3.04
CA PHE A 216 14.27 -5.05 3.88
C PHE A 216 15.39 -6.03 3.48
N THR A 217 15.09 -7.09 2.73
CA THR A 217 16.07 -8.16 2.46
C THR A 217 16.39 -8.37 0.98
N TRP A 218 15.80 -7.62 0.05
CA TRP A 218 16.04 -7.77 -1.39
C TRP A 218 17.52 -7.75 -1.76
N HIS A 219 18.29 -6.83 -1.20
CA HIS A 219 19.72 -6.69 -1.46
C HIS A 219 20.56 -7.90 -1.04
N PHE A 220 20.08 -8.76 -0.15
CA PHE A 220 20.78 -10.01 0.19
C PHE A 220 20.56 -11.09 -0.87
N MET A 221 19.40 -11.09 -1.51
CA MET A 221 19.03 -12.08 -2.53
C MET A 221 19.61 -11.73 -3.90
N ASP A 222 19.60 -10.46 -4.29
CA ASP A 222 19.93 -9.99 -5.63
C ASP A 222 21.41 -9.56 -5.76
N PRO A 223 22.25 -10.36 -6.46
CA PRO A 223 23.67 -10.02 -6.64
C PRO A 223 23.91 -8.74 -7.45
N SER A 224 22.94 -8.29 -8.24
CA SER A 224 23.05 -7.06 -9.04
C SER A 224 22.76 -5.80 -8.24
N HIS A 225 22.17 -5.94 -7.04
CA HIS A 225 21.83 -4.80 -6.19
C HIS A 225 23.09 -4.12 -5.64
N SER A 226 23.18 -2.79 -5.73
CA SER A 226 24.37 -2.01 -5.31
C SER A 226 24.78 -2.17 -3.84
N ARG A 227 23.87 -2.69 -2.98
CA ARG A 227 24.10 -2.99 -1.57
C ARG A 227 24.33 -4.47 -1.30
N HIS A 228 24.41 -5.31 -2.34
CA HIS A 228 24.63 -6.75 -2.14
C HIS A 228 25.96 -6.99 -1.41
N PRO A 229 25.98 -7.68 -0.25
CA PRO A 229 27.21 -7.96 0.45
C PRO A 229 28.02 -9.04 -0.25
N ALA A 230 29.34 -8.91 -0.30
CA ALA A 230 30.24 -9.88 -0.94
C ALA A 230 30.02 -11.34 -0.45
N ARG A 231 29.53 -11.50 0.78
CA ARG A 231 29.13 -12.78 1.39
C ARG A 231 27.82 -12.57 2.15
N ALA A 232 26.69 -12.79 1.47
CA ALA A 232 25.38 -12.76 2.10
C ALA A 232 25.23 -13.99 3.01
N PRO A 233 24.84 -13.82 4.30
CA PRO A 233 24.45 -14.94 5.15
C PRO A 233 23.33 -15.74 4.47
N ALA A 234 23.40 -17.07 4.49
CA ALA A 234 22.44 -17.93 3.78
C ALA A 234 21.00 -17.70 4.22
N ASP A 235 20.76 -17.52 5.51
CA ASP A 235 19.45 -17.24 6.09
C ASP A 235 18.86 -15.90 5.61
N LEU A 236 19.68 -14.88 5.37
CA LEU A 236 19.25 -13.59 4.83
C LEU A 236 19.13 -13.60 3.30
N ARG A 237 20.04 -14.30 2.60
CA ARG A 237 19.96 -14.48 1.16
C ARG A 237 18.66 -15.20 0.75
N ASP A 238 18.30 -16.22 1.50
CA ASP A 238 17.13 -17.05 1.22
C ASP A 238 15.85 -16.54 1.95
N ALA A 239 15.91 -15.37 2.62
CA ALA A 239 14.83 -14.86 3.46
C ALA A 239 13.51 -14.68 2.71
N ILE A 240 13.54 -14.09 1.51
CA ILE A 240 12.35 -13.89 0.68
C ILE A 240 11.78 -15.25 0.24
N LEU A 241 12.62 -16.15 -0.28
CA LEU A 241 12.18 -17.50 -0.68
C LEU A 241 11.57 -18.27 0.50
N ASN A 242 12.19 -18.19 1.69
CA ASN A 242 11.66 -18.87 2.87
C ASN A 242 10.32 -18.31 3.34
N THR A 243 10.12 -17.00 3.24
CA THR A 243 8.82 -16.37 3.50
C THR A 243 7.75 -16.84 2.50
N TYR A 244 8.08 -16.93 1.21
CA TYR A 244 7.15 -17.49 0.21
C TYR A 244 6.85 -18.97 0.46
N ARG A 245 7.82 -19.78 0.93
CA ARG A 245 7.59 -21.17 1.35
C ARG A 245 6.64 -21.27 2.55
N GLU A 246 6.77 -20.37 3.53
CA GLU A 246 5.83 -20.32 4.66
C GLU A 246 4.42 -19.95 4.21
N LEU A 247 4.27 -19.00 3.28
CA LEU A 247 3.00 -18.60 2.69
C LEU A 247 2.40 -19.73 1.84
N ASP A 248 3.21 -20.41 1.03
CA ASP A 248 2.79 -21.58 0.23
C ASP A 248 2.25 -22.72 1.12
N ALA A 249 2.94 -22.98 2.23
CA ALA A 249 2.50 -24.01 3.19
C ALA A 249 1.22 -23.58 3.95
N ALA A 250 1.10 -22.30 4.33
CA ALA A 250 -0.14 -21.78 4.93
C ALA A 250 -1.30 -21.87 3.95
N LEU A 251 -1.08 -21.50 2.69
CA LEU A 251 -2.06 -21.61 1.61
C LEU A 251 -2.52 -23.06 1.41
N ALA A 252 -1.59 -24.03 1.42
CA ALA A 252 -1.92 -25.45 1.33
C ALA A 252 -2.89 -25.91 2.44
N ARG A 253 -2.61 -25.48 3.69
CA ARG A 253 -3.45 -25.82 4.85
C ARG A 253 -4.83 -25.16 4.78
N LEU A 254 -4.90 -23.90 4.33
CA LEU A 254 -6.17 -23.18 4.16
C LEU A 254 -7.02 -23.80 3.05
N ILE A 255 -6.42 -24.17 1.92
CA ILE A 255 -7.11 -24.85 0.81
C ILE A 255 -7.66 -26.21 1.25
N ALA A 256 -6.94 -26.94 2.08
CA ALA A 256 -7.39 -28.25 2.58
C ALA A 256 -8.62 -28.16 3.51
N GLN A 257 -8.95 -26.97 4.03
CA GLN A 257 -10.08 -26.76 4.93
C GLN A 257 -11.36 -26.31 4.21
N VAL A 258 -11.29 -25.95 2.92
CA VAL A 258 -12.45 -25.48 2.16
C VAL A 258 -13.07 -26.60 1.33
N ASP A 259 -14.39 -26.49 1.11
CA ASP A 259 -15.14 -27.50 0.35
C ASP A 259 -15.05 -27.28 -1.17
N ALA A 260 -15.53 -28.27 -1.92
CA ALA A 260 -15.50 -28.24 -3.39
C ALA A 260 -16.36 -27.12 -4.03
N ARG A 261 -17.20 -26.42 -3.25
CA ARG A 261 -18.02 -25.29 -3.71
C ARG A 261 -17.25 -23.96 -3.65
N THR A 262 -16.05 -23.96 -3.09
CA THR A 262 -15.30 -22.75 -2.82
C THR A 262 -14.48 -22.34 -4.04
N LEU A 263 -14.75 -21.14 -4.56
CA LEU A 263 -13.86 -20.43 -5.46
C LEU A 263 -12.73 -19.83 -4.63
N LEU A 264 -11.51 -20.24 -4.88
CA LEU A 264 -10.30 -19.67 -4.31
C LEU A 264 -9.77 -18.57 -5.23
N ILE A 265 -9.43 -17.43 -4.65
CA ILE A 265 -8.69 -16.35 -5.31
C ILE A 265 -7.46 -16.03 -4.45
N VAL A 266 -6.26 -16.22 -5.02
CA VAL A 266 -5.00 -15.76 -4.44
C VAL A 266 -4.56 -14.55 -5.23
N MET A 267 -4.30 -13.42 -4.56
CA MET A 267 -3.96 -12.17 -5.24
C MET A 267 -2.96 -11.34 -4.43
N SER A 268 -2.27 -10.42 -5.09
CA SER A 268 -1.52 -9.35 -4.44
C SER A 268 -2.01 -7.99 -4.93
N ASP A 269 -1.86 -7.00 -4.09
CA ASP A 269 -2.29 -5.63 -4.38
C ASP A 269 -1.31 -4.88 -5.30
N HIS A 270 -0.04 -5.27 -5.31
CA HIS A 270 1.01 -4.79 -6.21
C HIS A 270 2.13 -5.82 -6.32
N GLY A 271 3.06 -5.60 -7.26
CA GLY A 271 4.27 -6.38 -7.39
C GLY A 271 5.46 -5.77 -6.64
N PHE A 272 6.64 -6.34 -6.87
CA PHE A 272 7.86 -5.95 -6.17
C PHE A 272 9.10 -6.04 -7.06
N GLY A 273 10.15 -5.26 -6.72
CA GLY A 273 11.44 -5.30 -7.39
C GLY A 273 12.52 -4.55 -6.60
N PRO A 274 13.79 -4.52 -7.07
CA PRO A 274 14.88 -3.85 -6.38
C PRO A 274 14.64 -2.34 -6.24
N LEU A 275 15.09 -1.76 -5.12
CA LEU A 275 15.10 -0.32 -4.87
C LEU A 275 16.50 0.11 -4.42
N GLU A 276 17.11 1.04 -5.16
CA GLU A 276 18.48 1.50 -4.90
C GLU A 276 18.56 2.99 -4.58
N GLN A 277 17.70 3.81 -5.19
CA GLN A 277 17.77 5.26 -5.11
C GLN A 277 16.42 5.90 -4.84
N TYR A 278 16.44 7.02 -4.12
CA TYR A 278 15.31 7.93 -3.99
C TYR A 278 15.52 9.20 -4.80
N LEU A 279 14.47 9.63 -5.49
CA LEU A 279 14.37 10.93 -6.13
C LEU A 279 13.52 11.84 -5.23
N TYR A 280 14.15 12.73 -4.49
CA TYR A 280 13.48 13.65 -3.57
C TYR A 280 12.90 14.84 -4.33
N LEU A 281 11.63 14.75 -4.67
CA LEU A 281 10.96 15.70 -5.56
C LEU A 281 10.92 17.13 -4.99
N ASN A 282 10.75 17.31 -3.69
CA ASN A 282 10.76 18.66 -3.09
C ASN A 282 12.15 19.32 -3.16
N ALA A 283 13.22 18.54 -3.05
CA ALA A 283 14.57 19.07 -3.23
C ALA A 283 14.83 19.46 -4.70
N TRP A 284 14.31 18.68 -5.67
CA TRP A 284 14.37 19.02 -7.08
C TRP A 284 13.52 20.25 -7.41
N LEU A 285 12.30 20.36 -6.90
CA LEU A 285 11.42 21.54 -7.06
C LEU A 285 12.06 22.82 -6.50
N LEU A 286 12.77 22.71 -5.38
CA LEU A 286 13.51 23.82 -4.78
C LEU A 286 14.67 24.26 -5.69
N GLU A 287 15.42 23.33 -6.26
CA GLU A 287 16.52 23.60 -7.19
C GLU A 287 16.04 24.22 -8.49
N MET A 288 14.91 23.75 -9.02
CA MET A 288 14.28 24.26 -10.24
C MET A 288 13.47 25.55 -10.05
N GLY A 289 13.32 26.04 -8.82
CA GLY A 289 12.61 27.26 -8.52
C GLY A 289 11.08 27.18 -8.58
N PHE A 290 10.51 25.98 -8.51
CA PHE A 290 9.07 25.77 -8.33
C PHE A 290 8.64 25.83 -6.87
N LEU A 291 9.55 25.48 -5.95
CA LEU A 291 9.37 25.58 -4.50
C LEU A 291 10.31 26.64 -3.95
N HIS A 292 9.85 27.44 -3.00
CA HIS A 292 10.62 28.50 -2.37
C HIS A 292 10.64 28.37 -0.86
N LEU A 293 11.77 28.73 -0.24
CA LEU A 293 11.90 28.78 1.21
C LEU A 293 11.69 30.18 1.75
N GLN A 294 11.19 30.27 2.97
CA GLN A 294 11.02 31.53 3.70
C GLN A 294 12.38 32.22 3.91
N ARG A 295 12.38 33.54 3.85
CA ARG A 295 13.61 34.35 4.01
C ARG A 295 14.04 34.59 5.46
N ARG A 296 13.50 33.78 6.42
CA ARG A 296 13.84 33.89 7.85
C ARG A 296 15.28 33.46 8.11
N PRO A 297 16.00 34.10 9.06
CA PRO A 297 17.36 33.67 9.42
C PRO A 297 17.45 32.22 9.82
N THR A 298 16.47 31.70 10.59
CA THR A 298 16.38 30.29 11.01
C THR A 298 16.29 29.35 9.83
N THR A 299 15.44 29.64 8.84
CA THR A 299 15.30 28.84 7.60
C THR A 299 16.59 28.86 6.78
N ARG A 300 17.28 30.02 6.71
CA ARG A 300 18.59 30.10 6.03
C ARG A 300 19.64 29.23 6.69
N VAL A 301 19.70 29.24 8.03
CA VAL A 301 20.63 28.39 8.78
C VAL A 301 20.33 26.90 8.53
N LYS A 302 19.07 26.50 8.63
CA LYS A 302 18.65 25.12 8.32
C LYS A 302 19.04 24.70 6.90
N TYR A 303 18.82 25.56 5.91
CA TYR A 303 19.19 25.31 4.52
C TYR A 303 20.70 25.16 4.35
N LEU A 304 21.52 26.02 4.98
CA LEU A 304 22.98 25.90 4.95
C LEU A 304 23.44 24.59 5.61
N LEU A 305 22.88 24.23 6.76
CA LEU A 305 23.15 22.97 7.43
C LEU A 305 22.82 21.76 6.54
N GLN A 306 21.66 21.77 5.90
CA GLN A 306 21.26 20.73 4.96
C GLN A 306 22.25 20.65 3.79
N ARG A 307 22.64 21.78 3.18
CA ARG A 307 23.65 21.85 2.10
C ARG A 307 25.02 21.35 2.54
N ALA A 308 25.37 21.55 3.82
CA ALA A 308 26.58 20.99 4.43
C ALA A 308 26.48 19.48 4.73
N GLY A 309 25.29 18.89 4.55
CA GLY A 309 25.04 17.46 4.79
C GLY A 309 24.47 17.13 6.16
N PHE A 310 24.13 18.12 6.98
CA PHE A 310 23.41 17.91 8.23
C PHE A 310 21.91 17.76 7.94
N THR A 311 21.49 16.53 7.74
CA THR A 311 20.12 16.15 7.37
C THR A 311 19.54 15.19 8.41
N PRO A 312 18.22 14.98 8.46
CA PRO A 312 17.62 13.95 9.33
C PRO A 312 18.31 12.61 9.21
N LEU A 313 18.63 12.18 7.98
CA LEU A 313 19.27 10.90 7.70
C LEU A 313 20.71 10.82 8.24
N THR A 314 21.51 11.88 8.07
CA THR A 314 22.88 11.90 8.58
C THR A 314 22.93 12.02 10.10
N ALA A 315 22.02 12.78 10.72
CA ALA A 315 21.88 12.87 12.18
C ALA A 315 21.50 11.51 12.78
N TYR A 316 20.55 10.83 12.16
CA TYR A 316 20.15 9.48 12.57
C TYR A 316 21.34 8.49 12.50
N ARG A 317 22.11 8.49 11.41
CA ARG A 317 23.31 7.63 11.27
C ARG A 317 24.37 7.92 12.33
N LEU A 318 24.60 9.19 12.65
CA LEU A 318 25.55 9.57 13.67
C LEU A 318 25.14 9.04 15.03
N LEU A 319 23.85 9.18 15.41
CA LEU A 319 23.30 8.65 16.65
C LEU A 319 23.47 7.12 16.77
N TRP A 320 23.28 6.40 15.67
CA TRP A 320 23.51 4.96 15.63
C TRP A 320 24.98 4.57 15.77
N ARG A 321 25.89 5.31 15.11
CA ARG A 321 27.34 5.07 15.20
C ARG A 321 27.90 5.24 16.62
N VAL A 322 27.35 6.18 17.39
CA VAL A 322 27.77 6.43 18.77
C VAL A 322 26.99 5.60 19.81
N GLY A 323 26.22 4.59 19.36
CA GLY A 323 25.49 3.69 20.24
C GLY A 323 24.25 4.28 20.92
N LEU A 324 23.89 5.54 20.62
CA LEU A 324 22.77 6.25 21.23
C LEU A 324 21.44 6.02 20.50
N GLY A 325 21.45 5.38 19.33
CA GLY A 325 20.28 5.17 18.50
C GLY A 325 19.13 4.43 19.22
N ALA A 326 19.45 3.38 19.96
CA ALA A 326 18.46 2.63 20.74
C ALA A 326 17.96 3.37 21.99
N GLN A 327 18.79 4.23 22.60
CA GLN A 327 18.41 5.05 23.75
C GLN A 327 17.54 6.23 23.34
N VAL A 328 17.89 6.91 22.23
CA VAL A 328 17.08 8.00 21.67
C VAL A 328 15.71 7.46 21.23
N GLY A 329 15.64 6.29 20.59
CA GLY A 329 14.37 5.64 20.26
C GLY A 329 13.49 5.36 21.49
N ARG A 330 14.08 4.92 22.62
CA ARG A 330 13.35 4.73 23.89
C ARG A 330 12.95 6.04 24.55
N THR A 331 13.83 7.06 24.55
CA THR A 331 13.58 8.37 25.18
C THR A 331 12.55 9.19 24.39
N VAL A 332 12.58 9.09 23.05
CA VAL A 332 11.57 9.70 22.16
C VAL A 332 10.19 9.05 22.37
N ARG A 333 10.14 7.73 22.67
CA ARG A 333 8.90 7.05 23.08
C ARG A 333 8.44 7.43 24.47
N ALA A 334 9.35 7.59 25.43
CA ALA A 334 9.02 7.82 26.85
C ALA A 334 8.70 9.29 27.17
N ARG A 335 9.30 10.26 26.47
CA ARG A 335 9.03 11.70 26.62
C ARG A 335 8.19 12.19 25.45
N LYS A 336 6.88 11.91 25.52
CA LYS A 336 5.85 12.34 24.57
C LYS A 336 6.00 13.85 24.27
N GLY A 337 6.30 14.22 23.04
CA GLY A 337 6.04 15.53 22.45
C GLY A 337 7.19 16.55 22.43
N LEU A 338 7.88 16.86 23.52
CA LEU A 338 8.80 18.00 23.59
C LEU A 338 10.15 17.78 22.89
N VAL A 339 10.79 16.63 23.08
CA VAL A 339 12.09 16.31 22.45
C VAL A 339 11.92 16.12 20.94
N ARG A 340 10.81 15.54 20.53
CA ARG A 340 10.48 15.30 19.12
C ARG A 340 10.16 16.62 18.39
N LYS A 341 9.40 17.54 19.02
CA LYS A 341 9.17 18.89 18.49
C LYS A 341 10.49 19.67 18.37
N GLY A 342 11.37 19.57 19.37
CA GLY A 342 12.67 20.25 19.34
C GLY A 342 13.61 19.74 18.24
N LEU A 343 13.70 18.44 17.99
CA LEU A 343 14.52 17.87 16.91
C LEU A 343 13.94 18.15 15.52
N ALA A 344 12.64 18.08 15.36
CA ALA A 344 11.96 18.40 14.09
C ALA A 344 12.18 19.86 13.67
N THR A 345 12.33 20.79 14.63
CA THR A 345 12.61 22.21 14.34
C THR A 345 14.03 22.48 13.83
N LEU A 346 14.95 21.52 13.91
CA LEU A 346 16.33 21.68 13.43
C LEU A 346 16.49 21.44 11.92
N PHE A 347 15.56 20.75 11.29
CA PHE A 347 15.64 20.37 9.89
C PHE A 347 14.65 21.18 9.04
N LEU A 348 14.96 21.31 7.74
CA LEU A 348 14.02 21.90 6.79
C LEU A 348 12.78 21.01 6.66
N SER A 349 11.61 21.67 6.62
CA SER A 349 10.31 21.03 6.47
C SER A 349 9.33 21.94 5.73
N PHE A 350 8.10 21.52 5.55
CA PHE A 350 7.02 22.33 5.00
C PHE A 350 6.75 23.62 5.81
N ASP A 351 7.13 23.66 7.10
CA ASP A 351 7.04 24.87 7.94
C ASP A 351 8.00 25.97 7.49
N ASP A 352 9.04 25.64 6.75
CA ASP A 352 10.03 26.55 6.20
C ASP A 352 9.71 27.00 4.76
N VAL A 353 8.64 26.48 4.14
CA VAL A 353 8.24 26.80 2.76
C VAL A 353 7.53 28.15 2.70
N ASP A 354 7.89 28.96 1.70
CA ASP A 354 7.21 30.22 1.32
C ASP A 354 6.07 29.87 0.35
N TRP A 355 4.94 29.47 0.91
CA TRP A 355 3.79 29.00 0.14
C TRP A 355 3.25 30.01 -0.88
N PRO A 356 3.10 31.32 -0.55
CA PRO A 356 2.65 32.32 -1.52
C PRO A 356 3.54 32.45 -2.76
N ARG A 357 4.79 31.98 -2.72
CA ARG A 357 5.73 32.00 -3.84
C ARG A 357 5.96 30.63 -4.45
N THR A 358 5.52 29.56 -3.79
CA THR A 358 5.72 28.18 -4.23
C THR A 358 4.64 27.80 -5.22
N ARG A 359 5.05 27.40 -6.45
CA ARG A 359 4.13 27.01 -7.53
C ARG A 359 3.75 25.54 -7.46
N ALA A 360 4.67 24.69 -6.97
CA ALA A 360 4.44 23.24 -6.88
C ALA A 360 5.17 22.62 -5.69
N TYR A 361 4.63 21.52 -5.20
CA TYR A 361 5.17 20.71 -4.11
C TYR A 361 4.87 19.23 -4.35
N SER A 362 5.55 18.35 -3.61
CA SER A 362 5.33 16.91 -3.64
C SER A 362 5.02 16.40 -2.25
N LEU A 363 4.05 15.48 -2.16
CA LEU A 363 3.71 14.81 -0.92
C LEU A 363 3.23 13.40 -1.23
N GLY A 364 3.91 12.39 -0.67
CA GLY A 364 3.52 10.98 -0.79
C GLY A 364 4.51 10.12 -1.56
N ASN A 365 4.10 8.88 -1.80
CA ASN A 365 4.89 7.83 -2.41
C ASN A 365 4.72 7.77 -3.94
N VAL A 366 5.76 7.31 -4.62
CA VAL A 366 5.73 6.99 -6.06
C VAL A 366 5.35 8.18 -6.94
N GLY A 367 6.01 9.32 -6.70
CA GLY A 367 6.09 10.44 -7.63
C GLY A 367 4.94 11.42 -7.73
N PRO A 368 4.10 11.63 -6.69
CA PRO A 368 3.02 12.60 -6.76
C PRO A 368 3.53 14.03 -6.73
N LEU A 369 2.99 14.89 -7.60
CA LEU A 369 3.25 16.33 -7.63
C LEU A 369 1.93 17.11 -7.61
N TYR A 370 1.89 18.15 -6.81
CA TYR A 370 0.77 19.07 -6.68
C TYR A 370 1.17 20.47 -7.12
N VAL A 371 0.33 21.10 -7.91
CA VAL A 371 0.36 22.54 -8.14
C VAL A 371 -0.25 23.22 -6.91
N ASN A 372 0.43 24.21 -6.33
CA ASN A 372 -0.10 25.00 -5.21
C ASN A 372 -1.18 25.96 -5.71
N LEU A 373 -2.39 25.41 -5.90
CA LEU A 373 -3.50 26.03 -6.63
C LEU A 373 -4.35 26.92 -5.72
N ARG A 374 -4.61 28.15 -6.15
CA ARG A 374 -5.49 29.08 -5.46
C ARG A 374 -6.92 28.53 -5.40
N GLY A 375 -7.50 28.52 -4.19
CA GLY A 375 -8.84 27.96 -3.93
C GLY A 375 -8.84 26.49 -3.54
N ARG A 376 -7.74 25.74 -3.77
CA ARG A 376 -7.53 24.37 -3.29
C ARG A 376 -6.61 24.34 -2.07
N GLU A 377 -5.45 24.96 -2.18
CA GLU A 377 -4.50 25.09 -1.07
C GLU A 377 -4.69 26.39 -0.30
N PRO A 378 -4.36 26.42 1.01
CA PRO A 378 -4.60 27.58 1.89
C PRO A 378 -3.91 28.87 1.42
N GLN A 379 -2.71 28.75 0.84
CA GLN A 379 -1.90 29.85 0.32
C GLN A 379 -1.50 29.56 -1.14
N GLY A 380 -2.47 29.14 -1.96
CA GLY A 380 -2.25 28.82 -3.36
C GLY A 380 -1.63 29.99 -4.13
N ALA A 381 -0.52 29.72 -4.80
CA ALA A 381 0.21 30.71 -5.60
C ALA A 381 -0.30 30.79 -7.05
N VAL A 382 -0.74 29.67 -7.60
CA VAL A 382 -1.12 29.50 -9.01
C VAL A 382 -2.62 29.71 -9.17
N THR A 383 -3.02 30.57 -10.12
CA THR A 383 -4.42 30.81 -10.45
C THR A 383 -4.98 29.67 -11.33
N PRO A 384 -6.23 29.20 -11.10
CA PRO A 384 -6.89 28.25 -11.98
C PRO A 384 -6.97 28.75 -13.43
N GLY A 385 -6.96 27.82 -14.40
CA GLY A 385 -7.03 28.12 -15.82
C GLY A 385 -5.66 28.24 -16.48
N ALA A 386 -5.41 29.28 -17.27
CA ALA A 386 -4.22 29.38 -18.12
C ALA A 386 -2.88 29.35 -17.35
N GLU A 387 -2.82 29.88 -16.13
CA GLU A 387 -1.60 29.83 -15.31
C GLU A 387 -1.35 28.42 -14.79
N TYR A 388 -2.39 27.70 -14.38
CA TYR A 388 -2.32 26.30 -13.98
C TYR A 388 -1.79 25.42 -15.13
N GLU A 389 -2.34 25.56 -16.33
CA GLU A 389 -1.90 24.79 -17.49
C GLU A 389 -0.45 25.09 -17.90
N ARG A 390 -0.04 26.36 -17.85
CA ARG A 390 1.37 26.74 -18.03
C ARG A 390 2.27 26.12 -16.99
N THR A 391 1.86 26.11 -15.71
CA THR A 391 2.64 25.51 -14.64
C THR A 391 2.81 24.01 -14.83
N LEU A 392 1.76 23.32 -15.24
CA LEU A 392 1.85 21.88 -15.58
C LEU A 392 2.81 21.65 -16.76
N SER A 393 2.69 22.46 -17.82
CA SER A 393 3.56 22.35 -19.00
C SER A 393 5.04 22.61 -18.64
N ASP A 394 5.32 23.64 -17.82
CA ASP A 394 6.68 23.94 -17.33
C ASP A 394 7.25 22.78 -16.52
N LEU A 395 6.44 22.21 -15.59
CA LEU A 395 6.84 21.05 -14.78
C LEU A 395 7.13 19.83 -15.65
N MET A 396 6.24 19.50 -16.58
CA MET A 396 6.40 18.35 -17.48
C MET A 396 7.63 18.50 -18.38
N ALA A 397 7.89 19.70 -18.89
CA ALA A 397 9.07 19.99 -19.70
C ALA A 397 10.36 19.83 -18.86
N ALA A 398 10.40 20.40 -17.65
CA ALA A 398 11.54 20.30 -16.75
C ALA A 398 11.81 18.85 -16.31
N LEU A 399 10.77 18.08 -15.99
CA LEU A 399 10.85 16.65 -15.64
C LEU A 399 11.36 15.81 -16.81
N SER A 400 10.88 16.07 -18.03
CA SER A 400 11.30 15.36 -19.24
C SER A 400 12.77 15.65 -19.61
N ALA A 401 13.27 16.84 -19.26
CA ALA A 401 14.65 17.24 -19.44
C ALA A 401 15.57 16.74 -18.32
N TRP A 402 15.05 16.19 -17.23
CA TRP A 402 15.82 15.80 -16.06
C TRP A 402 16.76 14.62 -16.37
N ARG A 403 18.05 14.86 -16.12
CA ARG A 403 19.14 13.89 -16.38
C ARG A 403 19.97 13.68 -15.13
N ASP A 404 20.51 12.49 -14.99
CA ASP A 404 21.54 12.21 -14.00
C ASP A 404 22.82 12.98 -14.38
N PRO A 405 23.34 13.87 -13.52
CA PRO A 405 24.52 14.66 -13.82
C PRO A 405 25.80 13.82 -13.96
N ALA A 406 25.83 12.61 -13.42
CA ALA A 406 26.98 11.71 -13.47
C ALA A 406 27.00 10.85 -14.76
N THR A 407 25.83 10.40 -15.23
CA THR A 407 25.72 9.47 -16.36
C THR A 407 25.12 10.10 -17.61
N GLY A 408 24.40 11.23 -17.49
CA GLY A 408 23.64 11.86 -18.58
C GLY A 408 22.33 11.12 -18.92
N GLU A 409 22.03 10.02 -18.24
CA GLU A 409 20.84 9.22 -18.49
C GLU A 409 19.56 9.92 -18.03
N LYS A 410 18.44 9.57 -18.68
CA LYS A 410 17.13 10.07 -18.27
C LYS A 410 16.74 9.56 -16.89
N ILE A 411 16.36 10.48 -16.00
CA ILE A 411 15.81 10.14 -14.68
C ILE A 411 14.33 9.76 -14.78
N VAL A 412 13.56 10.52 -15.56
CA VAL A 412 12.11 10.36 -15.68
C VAL A 412 11.78 9.57 -16.95
N GLY A 413 11.08 8.46 -16.78
CA GLY A 413 10.57 7.64 -17.88
C GLY A 413 9.27 8.20 -18.43
N ARG A 414 8.31 8.49 -17.54
CA ARG A 414 7.01 9.06 -17.91
C ARG A 414 6.48 10.00 -16.83
N VAL A 415 5.79 11.03 -17.26
CA VAL A 415 4.99 11.91 -16.41
C VAL A 415 3.54 11.75 -16.86
N TYR A 416 2.67 11.41 -15.95
CA TYR A 416 1.22 11.34 -16.20
C TYR A 416 0.55 12.58 -15.61
N ARG A 417 -0.42 13.11 -16.32
CA ARG A 417 -1.43 14.00 -15.74
C ARG A 417 -2.46 13.15 -15.00
N ARG A 418 -3.06 13.68 -13.94
CA ARG A 418 -4.08 12.95 -13.16
C ARG A 418 -5.27 12.50 -14.03
N GLU A 419 -5.64 13.29 -15.05
CA GLU A 419 -6.75 12.98 -15.97
C GLU A 419 -6.44 11.79 -16.91
N GLU A 420 -5.15 11.43 -17.09
CA GLU A 420 -4.73 10.22 -17.80
C GLU A 420 -4.90 8.95 -16.95
N LEU A 421 -4.85 9.09 -15.62
CA LEU A 421 -4.89 7.98 -14.68
C LEU A 421 -6.24 7.79 -14.01
N PHE A 422 -6.96 8.89 -13.77
CA PHE A 422 -8.13 8.89 -12.91
C PHE A 422 -9.33 9.53 -13.59
N HIS A 423 -10.50 9.01 -13.26
CA HIS A 423 -11.79 9.57 -13.61
C HIS A 423 -12.74 9.47 -12.40
N GLY A 424 -13.74 10.33 -12.36
CA GLY A 424 -14.74 10.39 -11.28
C GLY A 424 -14.73 11.71 -10.53
N GLU A 425 -15.61 11.83 -9.55
CA GLU A 425 -15.92 13.10 -8.87
C GLU A 425 -14.78 13.61 -7.97
N ARG A 426 -13.84 12.73 -7.59
CA ARG A 426 -12.74 13.07 -6.67
C ARG A 426 -11.41 13.31 -7.36
N VAL A 427 -11.35 13.31 -8.69
CA VAL A 427 -10.12 13.59 -9.47
C VAL A 427 -9.49 14.93 -9.08
N GLY A 428 -10.30 15.94 -8.74
CA GLY A 428 -9.79 17.24 -8.26
C GLY A 428 -8.97 17.19 -6.97
N GLN A 429 -9.07 16.10 -6.20
CA GLN A 429 -8.30 15.87 -4.96
C GLN A 429 -6.98 15.13 -5.21
N ALA A 430 -6.79 14.56 -6.41
CA ALA A 430 -5.58 13.85 -6.79
C ALA A 430 -4.38 14.80 -6.92
N PRO A 431 -3.14 14.28 -6.77
CA PRO A 431 -1.95 14.94 -7.30
C PRO A 431 -2.14 15.33 -8.76
N ASP A 432 -1.64 16.48 -9.17
CA ASP A 432 -1.82 16.99 -10.54
C ASP A 432 -0.99 16.22 -11.56
N LEU A 433 0.20 15.73 -11.13
CA LEU A 433 1.11 14.91 -11.93
C LEU A 433 1.63 13.72 -11.13
N PHE A 434 1.99 12.65 -11.86
CA PHE A 434 2.72 11.50 -11.32
C PHE A 434 4.00 11.25 -12.13
N VAL A 435 5.13 11.17 -11.43
CA VAL A 435 6.45 10.98 -12.02
C VAL A 435 6.88 9.53 -11.88
N LEU A 436 7.00 8.82 -13.00
CA LEU A 436 7.57 7.48 -13.04
C LEU A 436 9.03 7.55 -13.47
N PRO A 437 9.98 7.05 -12.66
CA PRO A 437 11.39 6.95 -13.06
C PRO A 437 11.58 6.08 -14.31
N ALA A 438 12.62 6.37 -15.08
CA ALA A 438 13.02 5.56 -16.24
C ALA A 438 13.60 4.20 -15.81
N ASP A 439 14.36 4.19 -14.73
CA ASP A 439 14.84 2.98 -14.06
C ASP A 439 13.99 2.74 -12.81
N LEU A 440 13.29 1.60 -12.75
CA LEU A 440 12.44 1.24 -11.64
C LEU A 440 13.19 0.90 -10.34
N ARG A 441 14.53 0.82 -10.36
CA ARG A 441 15.36 0.81 -9.15
C ARG A 441 15.38 2.16 -8.43
N TYR A 442 14.81 3.20 -9.05
CA TYR A 442 14.59 4.50 -8.46
C TYR A 442 13.13 4.64 -8.03
N GLN A 443 12.89 5.32 -6.93
CA GLN A 443 11.55 5.70 -6.49
C GLN A 443 11.49 7.22 -6.29
N ALA A 444 10.55 7.86 -6.96
CA ALA A 444 10.27 9.27 -6.75
C ALA A 444 9.45 9.45 -5.47
N PHE A 445 9.86 10.40 -4.61
CA PHE A 445 9.32 10.53 -3.27
C PHE A 445 9.08 12.01 -2.90
N GLY A 446 7.89 12.29 -2.38
CA GLY A 446 7.49 13.60 -1.90
C GLY A 446 7.50 13.66 -0.38
N GLU A 447 8.58 14.13 0.23
CA GLU A 447 8.73 14.16 1.66
C GLU A 447 8.36 15.51 2.28
N TYR A 448 7.77 15.42 3.48
CA TYR A 448 7.48 16.58 4.31
C TYR A 448 8.75 17.28 4.85
N GLN A 449 9.80 16.49 5.09
CA GLN A 449 11.13 16.99 5.46
C GLN A 449 12.07 16.84 4.26
N PHE A 450 13.15 17.61 4.25
CA PHE A 450 14.19 17.52 3.22
C PHE A 450 15.31 16.58 3.72
N PRO A 451 15.25 15.26 3.44
CA PRO A 451 16.06 14.27 4.12
C PRO A 451 17.49 14.16 3.59
N ALA A 452 17.75 14.71 2.39
CA ALA A 452 19.04 14.60 1.71
C ALA A 452 19.62 15.96 1.35
N LYS A 453 20.92 15.98 1.03
CA LYS A 453 21.66 17.17 0.58
C LYS A 453 21.17 17.71 -0.78
N GLY A 454 20.66 16.83 -1.62
CA GLY A 454 20.16 17.11 -2.97
C GLY A 454 18.94 16.24 -3.29
N TRP A 455 18.59 16.20 -4.55
CA TRP A 455 17.42 15.46 -5.04
C TRP A 455 17.63 13.97 -5.27
N LEU A 456 18.87 13.48 -5.28
CA LEU A 456 19.21 12.06 -5.42
C LEU A 456 19.83 11.53 -4.13
N GLY A 457 19.34 10.40 -3.65
CA GLY A 457 19.86 9.76 -2.46
C GLY A 457 19.72 8.24 -2.51
N ARG A 458 20.69 7.53 -1.90
CA ARG A 458 20.61 6.07 -1.78
C ARG A 458 19.46 5.65 -0.87
N ALA A 459 18.69 4.66 -1.30
CA ALA A 459 17.70 3.99 -0.48
C ALA A 459 18.42 3.08 0.54
N LEU A 460 18.61 3.59 1.77
CA LEU A 460 19.38 2.89 2.81
C LEU A 460 18.48 2.22 3.85
N ASP A 461 17.27 2.68 3.96
CA ASP A 461 16.22 2.14 4.83
C ASP A 461 15.58 0.88 4.24
N ARG A 462 15.44 0.80 2.93
CA ARG A 462 14.85 -0.31 2.18
C ARG A 462 15.75 -0.74 1.02
N SER A 463 15.52 -1.93 0.49
CA SER A 463 16.24 -2.46 -0.67
C SER A 463 15.31 -3.03 -1.75
N GLY A 464 14.03 -3.11 -1.46
CA GLY A 464 12.98 -3.45 -2.41
C GLY A 464 11.87 -2.41 -2.41
N GLY A 465 11.18 -2.27 -3.53
CA GLY A 465 10.11 -1.31 -3.75
C GLY A 465 9.02 -1.86 -4.66
N HIS A 466 7.87 -1.22 -4.62
CA HIS A 466 6.67 -1.67 -5.31
C HIS A 466 6.77 -1.58 -6.83
N ARG A 467 6.03 -2.46 -7.51
CA ARG A 467 5.84 -2.50 -8.97
C ARG A 467 4.35 -2.58 -9.29
N LEU A 468 3.99 -2.26 -10.52
CA LEU A 468 2.59 -2.24 -10.95
C LEU A 468 1.95 -3.63 -11.00
N ASN A 469 2.71 -4.66 -11.38
CA ASN A 469 2.16 -5.98 -11.63
C ASN A 469 2.37 -6.91 -10.44
N GLY A 470 1.31 -7.15 -9.69
CA GLY A 470 1.20 -8.22 -8.71
C GLY A 470 0.83 -9.55 -9.35
N LEU A 471 0.17 -10.42 -8.61
CA LEU A 471 -0.27 -11.72 -9.08
C LEU A 471 -1.76 -11.95 -8.81
N VAL A 472 -2.38 -12.77 -9.65
CA VAL A 472 -3.71 -13.34 -9.41
C VAL A 472 -3.73 -14.80 -9.83
N MET A 473 -4.35 -15.65 -9.01
CA MET A 473 -4.63 -17.05 -9.31
C MET A 473 -6.03 -17.39 -8.82
N LEU A 474 -6.83 -18.01 -9.69
CA LEU A 474 -8.17 -18.49 -9.38
C LEU A 474 -8.19 -20.00 -9.50
N ALA A 475 -8.85 -20.70 -8.56
CA ALA A 475 -9.02 -22.15 -8.62
C ALA A 475 -10.38 -22.53 -8.00
N GLY A 476 -10.95 -23.65 -8.43
CA GLY A 476 -12.21 -24.14 -7.90
C GLY A 476 -13.30 -24.31 -8.97
N PRO A 477 -14.58 -24.36 -8.55
CA PRO A 477 -15.68 -24.75 -9.44
C PRO A 477 -15.81 -23.83 -10.64
N GLY A 478 -15.73 -24.42 -11.85
CA GLY A 478 -15.90 -23.72 -13.11
C GLY A 478 -14.73 -22.87 -13.56
N VAL A 479 -13.62 -22.86 -12.84
CA VAL A 479 -12.39 -22.20 -13.29
C VAL A 479 -11.72 -23.05 -14.38
N ARG A 480 -11.21 -22.41 -15.41
CA ARG A 480 -10.51 -23.08 -16.52
C ARG A 480 -9.06 -23.36 -16.12
N PRO A 481 -8.63 -24.63 -16.15
CA PRO A 481 -7.27 -24.97 -15.75
C PRO A 481 -6.22 -24.45 -16.73
N GLY A 482 -5.09 -23.97 -16.20
CA GLY A 482 -3.92 -23.53 -16.96
C GLY A 482 -4.11 -22.26 -17.80
N VAL A 483 -5.24 -21.57 -17.68
CA VAL A 483 -5.51 -20.34 -18.45
C VAL A 483 -4.70 -19.18 -17.89
N ARG A 484 -3.96 -18.49 -18.77
CA ARG A 484 -3.33 -17.24 -18.45
C ARG A 484 -4.32 -16.09 -18.63
N LEU A 485 -4.41 -15.23 -17.61
CA LEU A 485 -5.23 -14.01 -17.63
C LEU A 485 -4.35 -12.84 -18.09
N ASP A 486 -4.67 -12.29 -19.24
CA ASP A 486 -3.98 -11.12 -19.78
C ASP A 486 -4.78 -9.86 -19.48
N GLY A 487 -4.10 -8.81 -18.95
CA GLY A 487 -4.71 -7.51 -18.66
C GLY A 487 -5.68 -7.51 -17.48
N ALA A 488 -5.59 -8.48 -16.56
CA ALA A 488 -6.37 -8.44 -15.33
C ALA A 488 -5.94 -7.25 -14.46
N HIS A 489 -6.91 -6.53 -13.92
CA HIS A 489 -6.70 -5.36 -13.08
C HIS A 489 -7.27 -5.60 -11.68
N ILE A 490 -6.67 -4.98 -10.66
CA ILE A 490 -7.10 -5.15 -9.26
C ILE A 490 -8.58 -4.82 -9.04
N MET A 491 -9.12 -3.86 -9.79
CA MET A 491 -10.54 -3.48 -9.76
C MET A 491 -11.47 -4.58 -10.28
N ASP A 492 -10.99 -5.52 -11.08
CA ASP A 492 -11.79 -6.60 -11.68
C ASP A 492 -12.20 -7.67 -10.67
N LEU A 493 -11.50 -7.74 -9.52
CA LEU A 493 -11.73 -8.78 -8.54
C LEU A 493 -13.06 -8.62 -7.80
N ALA A 494 -13.45 -7.38 -7.42
CA ALA A 494 -14.72 -7.15 -6.75
C ALA A 494 -15.93 -7.56 -7.64
N PRO A 495 -16.06 -7.11 -8.91
CA PRO A 495 -17.14 -7.57 -9.78
C PRO A 495 -17.08 -9.08 -10.08
N THR A 496 -15.88 -9.69 -10.15
CA THR A 496 -15.73 -11.14 -10.30
C THR A 496 -16.30 -11.89 -9.10
N ILE A 497 -16.01 -11.44 -7.89
CA ILE A 497 -16.52 -12.03 -6.64
C ILE A 497 -18.03 -11.86 -6.54
N LEU A 498 -18.57 -10.67 -6.85
CA LEU A 498 -20.00 -10.43 -6.84
C LEU A 498 -20.73 -11.35 -7.84
N ALA A 499 -20.23 -11.47 -9.06
CA ALA A 499 -20.77 -12.37 -10.07
C ALA A 499 -20.73 -13.85 -9.60
N ALA A 500 -19.61 -14.28 -8.99
CA ALA A 500 -19.46 -15.64 -8.46
C ALA A 500 -20.45 -15.96 -7.33
N LEU A 501 -20.86 -14.97 -6.55
CA LEU A 501 -21.83 -15.09 -5.46
C LEU A 501 -23.28 -14.77 -5.88
N GLY A 502 -23.51 -14.46 -7.17
CA GLY A 502 -24.82 -14.12 -7.71
C GLY A 502 -25.37 -12.79 -7.16
N VAL A 503 -24.50 -11.86 -6.85
CA VAL A 503 -24.86 -10.52 -6.35
C VAL A 503 -24.70 -9.51 -7.49
N PRO A 504 -25.69 -8.61 -7.70
CA PRO A 504 -25.59 -7.59 -8.73
C PRO A 504 -24.36 -6.69 -8.55
N ILE A 505 -23.69 -6.39 -9.66
CA ILE A 505 -22.50 -5.54 -9.72
C ILE A 505 -22.97 -4.07 -9.78
N PRO A 506 -22.57 -3.21 -8.83
CA PRO A 506 -22.88 -1.79 -8.90
C PRO A 506 -22.32 -1.14 -10.17
N ARG A 507 -23.13 -0.32 -10.85
CA ARG A 507 -22.71 0.44 -12.05
C ARG A 507 -21.51 1.38 -11.78
N ALA A 508 -21.31 1.77 -10.52
CA ALA A 508 -20.20 2.62 -10.11
C ALA A 508 -18.84 1.91 -10.13
N MET A 509 -18.80 0.58 -10.22
CA MET A 509 -17.54 -0.17 -10.37
C MET A 509 -16.96 0.05 -11.77
N ASP A 510 -15.65 0.29 -11.81
CA ASP A 510 -14.92 0.47 -13.07
C ASP A 510 -14.32 -0.85 -13.59
N GLY A 511 -14.13 -1.81 -12.68
CA GLY A 511 -13.65 -3.15 -13.01
C GLY A 511 -14.74 -4.00 -13.70
N ARG A 512 -14.29 -5.03 -14.39
CA ARG A 512 -15.13 -6.04 -15.06
C ARG A 512 -15.01 -7.40 -14.39
N ALA A 513 -15.98 -8.27 -14.54
CA ALA A 513 -15.83 -9.65 -14.13
C ALA A 513 -14.86 -10.39 -15.07
N LEU A 514 -13.91 -11.16 -14.53
CA LEU A 514 -12.89 -11.94 -15.26
C LEU A 514 -13.53 -13.23 -15.81
N THR A 515 -14.48 -13.10 -16.74
CA THR A 515 -15.24 -14.21 -17.29
C THR A 515 -14.37 -15.22 -18.04
N GLU A 516 -13.26 -14.77 -18.62
CA GLU A 516 -12.27 -15.59 -19.32
C GLU A 516 -11.55 -16.61 -18.40
N ALA A 517 -11.56 -16.38 -17.10
CA ALA A 517 -11.06 -17.34 -16.10
C ALA A 517 -11.95 -18.58 -15.97
N PHE A 518 -13.17 -18.56 -16.47
CA PHE A 518 -14.19 -19.56 -16.21
C PHE A 518 -14.65 -20.27 -17.49
N VAL A 519 -15.16 -21.49 -17.33
CA VAL A 519 -15.90 -22.15 -18.40
C VAL A 519 -17.23 -21.41 -18.62
N GLU A 520 -17.72 -21.44 -19.85
CA GLU A 520 -18.93 -20.73 -20.25
C GLU A 520 -20.12 -21.08 -19.32
N GLY A 521 -20.81 -20.06 -18.83
CA GLY A 521 -21.95 -20.17 -17.91
C GLY A 521 -21.61 -20.46 -16.45
N ALA A 522 -20.34 -20.68 -16.10
CA ALA A 522 -19.96 -21.02 -14.72
C ALA A 522 -20.06 -19.83 -13.74
N LEU A 523 -19.88 -18.58 -14.20
CA LEU A 523 -20.10 -17.37 -13.38
C LEU A 523 -21.55 -16.97 -13.46
N GLY A 524 -22.47 -17.39 -14.03
CA GLY A 524 -23.79 -16.78 -14.21
C GLY A 524 -23.72 -15.42 -14.97
N PRO A 525 -24.82 -14.85 -15.38
CA PRO A 525 -24.84 -13.54 -16.02
C PRO A 525 -24.35 -12.46 -15.03
N ALA A 526 -23.44 -11.60 -15.48
CA ALA A 526 -23.05 -10.40 -14.74
C ALA A 526 -24.26 -9.45 -14.71
N ILE A 527 -25.02 -9.47 -13.62
CA ILE A 527 -26.18 -8.59 -13.43
C ILE A 527 -25.65 -7.23 -12.99
N ILE A 528 -25.82 -6.21 -13.82
CA ILE A 528 -25.52 -4.83 -13.42
C ILE A 528 -26.72 -4.26 -12.68
N ALA A 529 -26.50 -3.72 -11.49
CA ALA A 529 -27.58 -3.05 -10.74
C ALA A 529 -28.05 -1.80 -11.49
N GLU A 530 -29.35 -1.69 -11.75
CA GLU A 530 -29.94 -0.53 -12.48
C GLU A 530 -29.84 0.76 -11.67
N GLU A 531 -29.95 0.69 -10.35
CA GLU A 531 -29.77 1.81 -9.43
C GLU A 531 -28.77 1.44 -8.34
N ALA A 532 -27.72 2.24 -8.19
CA ALA A 532 -26.92 2.21 -6.98
C ALA A 532 -27.80 2.70 -5.84
N LYS A 533 -28.12 1.85 -4.84
CA LYS A 533 -28.55 2.39 -3.54
C LYS A 533 -27.53 3.44 -3.13
N ALA A 534 -28.00 4.62 -2.71
CA ALA A 534 -27.11 5.70 -2.29
C ALA A 534 -25.99 5.11 -1.39
N PRO A 535 -24.71 5.46 -1.64
CA PRO A 535 -23.62 5.00 -0.79
C PRO A 535 -23.93 5.32 0.66
N THR A 536 -23.54 4.44 1.58
CA THR A 536 -23.69 4.74 3.01
C THR A 536 -22.96 6.03 3.30
N GLU A 537 -23.67 7.07 3.71
CA GLU A 537 -23.03 8.26 4.27
C GLU A 537 -22.23 7.84 5.49
N ARG A 538 -20.91 7.96 5.38
CA ARG A 538 -20.00 7.71 6.49
C ARG A 538 -19.64 9.04 7.11
N THR A 539 -19.91 9.21 8.39
CA THR A 539 -19.37 10.34 9.13
C THR A 539 -17.86 10.21 9.15
N GLU A 540 -17.16 11.25 8.71
CA GLU A 540 -15.68 11.27 8.73
C GLU A 540 -15.19 11.08 10.17
N ALA A 541 -14.54 9.95 10.44
CA ALA A 541 -13.93 9.68 11.73
C ALA A 541 -12.59 10.42 11.79
N THR A 542 -12.49 11.35 12.72
CA THR A 542 -11.23 12.03 13.00
C THR A 542 -10.43 11.20 13.98
N LEU A 543 -9.23 10.78 13.58
CA LEU A 543 -8.27 10.19 14.51
C LEU A 543 -7.82 11.25 15.52
N SER A 544 -7.61 10.86 16.77
CA SER A 544 -6.95 11.72 17.75
C SER A 544 -5.51 12.04 17.31
N GLU A 545 -4.92 13.11 17.82
CA GLU A 545 -3.51 13.44 17.53
C GLU A 545 -2.55 12.30 17.93
N GLU A 546 -2.89 11.54 18.97
CA GLU A 546 -2.09 10.38 19.42
C GLU A 546 -2.20 9.22 18.42
N GLU A 547 -3.39 8.93 17.93
CA GLU A 547 -3.63 7.89 16.91
C GLU A 547 -2.98 8.26 15.59
N GLU A 548 -3.12 9.51 15.10
CA GLU A 548 -2.43 9.98 13.90
C GLU A 548 -0.91 9.85 14.03
N ALA A 549 -0.35 10.21 15.20
CA ALA A 549 1.08 10.11 15.45
C ALA A 549 1.55 8.66 15.48
N ALA A 550 0.76 7.75 16.04
CA ALA A 550 1.07 6.33 16.09
C ALA A 550 1.04 5.70 14.69
N VAL A 551 0.03 6.00 13.87
CA VAL A 551 -0.05 5.54 12.48
C VAL A 551 1.11 6.09 11.65
N ARG A 552 1.46 7.37 11.79
CA ARG A 552 2.62 7.95 11.08
C ARG A 552 3.94 7.28 11.46
N GLU A 553 4.16 7.02 12.75
CA GLU A 553 5.36 6.32 13.21
C GLU A 553 5.43 4.91 12.63
N HIS A 554 4.29 4.25 12.54
CA HIS A 554 4.15 2.93 11.94
C HIS A 554 4.53 2.94 10.46
N LEU A 555 3.92 3.83 9.67
CA LEU A 555 4.22 3.99 8.25
C LEU A 555 5.69 4.38 8.01
N LYS A 556 6.26 5.19 8.91
CA LYS A 556 7.69 5.54 8.89
C LYS A 556 8.58 4.31 9.13
N GLY A 557 8.20 3.45 10.08
CA GLY A 557 8.91 2.20 10.35
C GLY A 557 8.94 1.27 9.14
N LEU A 558 7.88 1.26 8.36
CA LEU A 558 7.77 0.52 7.09
C LEU A 558 8.46 1.23 5.92
N GLY A 559 8.96 2.46 6.11
CA GLY A 559 9.60 3.26 5.06
C GLY A 559 8.63 3.94 4.10
N TYR A 560 7.34 4.03 4.42
CA TYR A 560 6.35 4.77 3.61
C TYR A 560 6.32 6.28 3.91
N LEU A 561 6.99 6.71 4.98
CA LEU A 561 7.19 8.12 5.32
C LEU A 561 8.66 8.34 5.66
N GLY A 562 9.29 9.28 4.98
CA GLY A 562 10.66 9.69 5.23
C GLY A 562 10.89 10.46 6.55
#